data_f85ecaf536b4af3d557053eb95901568
#
_entry.id   f85ecaf536b4af3d557053eb95901568
#
_cell.length_a   1.000
_cell.length_b   1.000
_cell.length_c   1.000
_cell.angle_alpha   90.00
_cell.angle_beta   90.00
_cell.angle_gamma   90.00
#
_symmetry.space_group_name_H-M   'P 1'
#
loop_
_entity.id
_entity.type
_entity.pdbx_description
1 polymer ?
#
loop_
_entity_poly.entity_id
_entity_poly.type
_entity_poly.pdbx_seq_one_letter_code
_entity_poly.pdbx_strand_id
1 'polypeptide(L)'
;TQPIDLEVIKDIPADKIVSIQINDVWDRPYAKSILRDESMHDRLAPGTGAKDTAGFVKMIKDAGVDPKVVGVEVISDAILGKGLKEAAAYTYENTEKVLKEVWPELVD
;
A
#
# COMPACT_ATOMS: atom_id res chain seq x y z
N THR A 1 -4.44 -1.07 -18.19
CA THR A 1 -3.32 -0.59 -17.35
C THR A 1 -2.02 -1.09 -17.93
N GLN A 2 -1.13 -0.19 -18.29
CA GLN A 2 0.23 -0.61 -18.66
C GLN A 2 0.91 -1.19 -17.44
N PRO A 3 1.66 -2.30 -17.59
CA PRO A 3 2.46 -2.80 -16.50
C PRO A 3 3.47 -1.73 -16.07
N ILE A 4 3.54 -1.49 -14.76
CA ILE A 4 4.54 -0.59 -14.19
C ILE A 4 5.82 -1.39 -14.06
N ASP A 5 6.89 -0.89 -14.67
CA ASP A 5 8.22 -1.46 -14.45
C ASP A 5 8.74 -0.98 -13.10
N LEU A 6 8.61 -1.83 -12.11
CA LEU A 6 9.05 -1.53 -10.74
C LEU A 6 10.58 -1.51 -10.61
N GLU A 7 11.31 -2.05 -11.59
CA GLU A 7 12.78 -2.03 -11.57
C GLU A 7 13.34 -0.61 -11.61
N VAL A 8 12.59 0.35 -12.15
CA VAL A 8 13.00 1.77 -12.16
C VAL A 8 13.25 2.34 -10.77
N ILE A 9 12.69 1.73 -9.73
CA ILE A 9 12.93 2.16 -8.33
C ILE A 9 14.40 2.01 -7.97
N LYS A 10 15.09 1.04 -8.54
CA LYS A 10 16.52 0.81 -8.31
C LYS A 10 17.40 1.96 -8.83
N ASP A 11 16.89 2.73 -9.79
CA ASP A 11 17.59 3.88 -10.37
C ASP A 11 17.44 5.15 -9.50
N ILE A 12 16.55 5.12 -8.51
CA ILE A 12 16.38 6.22 -7.58
C ILE A 12 17.34 6.04 -6.41
N PRO A 13 18.16 7.05 -6.08
CA PRO A 13 19.01 6.98 -4.89
C PRO A 13 18.16 6.70 -3.65
N ALA A 14 18.52 5.68 -2.88
CA ALA A 14 17.71 5.21 -1.75
C ALA A 14 17.47 6.30 -0.69
N ASP A 15 18.43 7.21 -0.51
CA ASP A 15 18.33 8.33 0.43
C ASP A 15 17.31 9.41 -0.01
N LYS A 16 16.81 9.34 -1.23
CA LYS A 16 15.76 10.24 -1.73
C LYS A 16 14.35 9.72 -1.45
N ILE A 17 14.22 8.45 -1.04
CA ILE A 17 12.93 7.86 -0.68
C ILE A 17 12.81 7.89 0.85
N VAL A 18 12.03 8.83 1.35
CA VAL A 18 11.92 9.08 2.80
C VAL A 18 10.64 8.53 3.43
N SER A 19 9.62 8.31 2.60
CA SER A 19 8.36 7.71 3.03
C SER A 19 7.75 6.87 1.94
N ILE A 20 6.95 5.90 2.35
CA ILE A 20 6.13 5.09 1.44
C ILE A 20 4.69 5.07 1.94
N GLN A 21 3.75 4.98 1.00
CA GLN A 21 2.33 4.81 1.28
C GLN A 21 1.83 3.57 0.56
N ILE A 22 1.05 2.77 1.25
CA ILE A 22 0.54 1.52 0.70
C ILE A 22 -0.97 1.40 0.86
N ASN A 23 -1.59 0.79 -0.12
CA ASN A 23 -2.97 0.35 -0.12
C ASN A 23 -3.10 -0.87 -1.05
N ASP A 24 -4.32 -1.31 -1.28
CA ASP A 24 -4.60 -2.40 -2.20
C ASP A 24 -5.83 -2.09 -3.05
N VAL A 25 -6.08 -2.90 -4.05
CA VAL A 25 -7.18 -2.70 -5.00
C VAL A 25 -7.89 -4.01 -5.28
N TRP A 26 -9.14 -3.92 -5.74
CA TRP A 26 -9.90 -5.06 -6.22
C TRP A 26 -9.28 -5.68 -7.48
N ASP A 27 -9.45 -6.99 -7.62
CA ASP A 27 -9.07 -7.72 -8.83
C ASP A 27 -10.18 -7.56 -9.90
N ARG A 28 -10.25 -6.38 -10.47
CA ARG A 28 -11.18 -6.08 -11.57
C ARG A 28 -10.64 -4.96 -12.45
N PRO A 29 -10.95 -4.99 -13.75
CA PRO A 29 -10.59 -3.89 -14.64
C PRO A 29 -11.47 -2.68 -14.35
N TYR A 30 -10.85 -1.51 -14.33
CA TYR A 30 -11.56 -0.24 -14.29
C TYR A 30 -11.37 0.50 -15.60
N ALA A 31 -12.44 1.06 -16.14
CA ALA A 31 -12.32 2.03 -17.21
C ALA A 31 -11.61 3.29 -16.71
N LYS A 32 -10.84 3.94 -17.57
CA LYS A 32 -10.10 5.16 -17.18
C LYS A 32 -11.00 6.23 -16.57
N SER A 33 -12.25 6.31 -17.03
CA SER A 33 -13.25 7.26 -16.52
C SER A 33 -13.67 7.03 -15.06
N ILE A 34 -13.46 5.81 -14.51
CA ILE A 34 -13.85 5.47 -13.14
C ILE A 34 -12.68 5.24 -12.20
N LEU A 35 -11.44 5.34 -12.70
CA LEU A 35 -10.24 5.16 -11.86
C LEU A 35 -10.19 6.17 -10.71
N ARG A 36 -10.64 7.40 -10.98
CA ARG A 36 -10.69 8.42 -9.93
C ARG A 36 -11.69 8.05 -8.83
N ASP A 37 -12.87 7.60 -9.21
CA ASP A 37 -13.89 7.22 -8.25
C ASP A 37 -13.45 5.99 -7.44
N GLU A 38 -12.83 5.02 -8.09
CA GLU A 38 -12.24 3.87 -7.42
C GLU A 38 -11.19 4.31 -6.39
N SER A 39 -10.27 5.19 -6.75
CA SER A 39 -9.23 5.66 -5.85
C SER A 39 -9.73 6.49 -4.68
N MET A 40 -10.89 7.14 -4.82
CA MET A 40 -11.49 8.01 -3.81
C MET A 40 -12.54 7.33 -2.93
N HIS A 41 -12.98 6.11 -3.28
CA HIS A 41 -14.10 5.48 -2.58
C HIS A 41 -13.92 3.98 -2.33
N ASP A 42 -13.05 3.30 -3.07
CA ASP A 42 -13.10 1.85 -3.18
C ASP A 42 -11.73 1.16 -3.03
N ARG A 43 -10.79 1.80 -2.36
CA ARG A 43 -9.50 1.18 -2.05
C ARG A 43 -9.62 0.15 -0.94
N LEU A 44 -8.69 -0.79 -0.94
CA LEU A 44 -8.62 -1.86 0.06
C LEU A 44 -7.44 -1.66 1.00
N ALA A 45 -7.55 -2.23 2.18
CA ALA A 45 -6.44 -2.28 3.12
C ALA A 45 -5.28 -3.11 2.54
N PRO A 46 -4.02 -2.75 2.85
CA PRO A 46 -2.86 -3.49 2.36
C PRO A 46 -2.97 -4.99 2.62
N GLY A 47 -2.66 -5.79 1.58
CA GLY A 47 -2.68 -7.24 1.67
C GLY A 47 -4.06 -7.89 1.56
N THR A 48 -5.14 -7.11 1.39
CA THR A 48 -6.51 -7.65 1.28
C THR A 48 -7.06 -7.67 -0.15
N GLY A 49 -6.28 -7.20 -1.11
CA GLY A 49 -6.68 -7.10 -2.51
C GLY A 49 -5.84 -7.92 -3.46
N ALA A 50 -5.82 -7.49 -4.72
CA ALA A 50 -5.24 -8.23 -5.82
C ALA A 50 -3.76 -7.90 -6.08
N LYS A 51 -3.22 -6.86 -5.47
CA LYS A 51 -1.82 -6.46 -5.70
C LYS A 51 -0.89 -7.16 -4.73
N ASP A 52 0.32 -7.42 -5.20
CA ASP A 52 1.38 -7.97 -4.38
C ASP A 52 2.01 -6.85 -3.54
N THR A 53 1.28 -6.42 -2.52
CA THR A 53 1.73 -5.35 -1.62
C THR A 53 2.99 -5.76 -0.86
N ALA A 54 3.06 -7.02 -0.42
CA ALA A 54 4.24 -7.55 0.25
C ALA A 54 5.47 -7.54 -0.66
N GLY A 55 5.33 -7.94 -1.93
CA GLY A 55 6.40 -7.90 -2.92
C GLY A 55 6.87 -6.48 -3.21
N PHE A 56 5.95 -5.52 -3.28
CA PHE A 56 6.30 -4.11 -3.42
C PHE A 56 7.13 -3.60 -2.25
N VAL A 57 6.70 -3.87 -1.01
CA VAL A 57 7.44 -3.49 0.19
C VAL A 57 8.82 -4.15 0.24
N LYS A 58 8.89 -5.44 -0.11
CA LYS A 58 10.17 -6.17 -0.19
C LYS A 58 11.12 -5.52 -1.19
N MET A 59 10.64 -5.11 -2.33
CA MET A 59 11.45 -4.46 -3.36
C MET A 59 12.02 -3.11 -2.86
N ILE A 60 11.22 -2.33 -2.15
CA ILE A 60 11.68 -1.08 -1.52
C ILE A 60 12.77 -1.36 -0.50
N LYS A 61 12.58 -2.38 0.34
CA LYS A 61 13.59 -2.84 1.30
C LYS A 61 14.90 -3.23 0.61
N ASP A 62 14.80 -4.07 -0.42
CA ASP A 62 15.97 -4.58 -1.16
C ASP A 62 16.72 -3.46 -1.90
N ALA A 63 16.06 -2.36 -2.23
CA ALA A 63 16.67 -1.16 -2.80
C ALA A 63 17.48 -0.34 -1.78
N GLY A 64 17.51 -0.72 -0.51
CA GLY A 64 18.28 -0.05 0.55
C GLY A 64 17.60 1.18 1.15
N VAL A 65 16.30 1.33 0.94
CA VAL A 65 15.53 2.45 1.50
C VAL A 65 15.41 2.32 3.02
N ASP A 66 15.58 3.42 3.73
CA ASP A 66 15.36 3.53 5.17
C ASP A 66 14.19 4.52 5.41
N PRO A 67 12.94 4.07 5.30
CA PRO A 67 11.80 4.98 5.35
C PRO A 67 11.62 5.54 6.77
N LYS A 68 11.40 6.84 6.86
CA LYS A 68 11.06 7.50 8.12
C LYS A 68 9.61 7.29 8.49
N VAL A 69 8.76 7.07 7.50
CA VAL A 69 7.33 6.82 7.68
C VAL A 69 6.86 5.78 6.66
N VAL A 70 6.13 4.78 7.14
CA VAL A 70 5.31 3.90 6.32
C VAL A 70 3.85 4.24 6.62
N GLY A 71 3.19 4.87 5.67
CA GLY A 71 1.82 5.31 5.80
C GLY A 71 0.83 4.36 5.14
N VAL A 72 -0.40 4.39 5.64
CA VAL A 72 -1.54 3.76 5.01
C VAL A 72 -2.47 4.84 4.52
N GLU A 73 -2.69 4.90 3.22
CA GLU A 73 -3.69 5.78 2.64
C GLU A 73 -4.74 4.92 1.95
N VAL A 74 -5.82 4.62 2.68
CA VAL A 74 -6.93 3.81 2.18
C VAL A 74 -8.20 4.65 2.22
N ILE A 75 -8.59 5.16 1.06
CA ILE A 75 -9.86 5.88 0.93
C ILE A 75 -10.91 4.86 0.50
N SER A 76 -11.79 4.50 1.42
CA SER A 76 -12.75 3.41 1.25
C SER A 76 -14.03 3.70 2.03
N ASP A 77 -15.14 3.79 1.32
CA ASP A 77 -16.45 3.99 1.94
C ASP A 77 -16.84 2.79 2.81
N ALA A 78 -16.51 1.58 2.36
CA ALA A 78 -16.82 0.36 3.10
C ALA A 78 -16.05 0.29 4.44
N ILE A 79 -14.78 0.69 4.44
CA ILE A 79 -13.96 0.70 5.66
C ILE A 79 -14.42 1.81 6.60
N LEU A 80 -14.67 3.02 6.08
CA LEU A 80 -15.19 4.13 6.88
C LEU A 80 -16.55 3.82 7.49
N GLY A 81 -17.37 3.02 6.81
CA GLY A 81 -18.67 2.56 7.32
C GLY A 81 -18.59 1.73 8.60
N LYS A 82 -17.42 1.22 8.95
CA LYS A 82 -17.17 0.51 10.23
C LYS A 82 -17.10 1.46 11.44
N GLY A 83 -16.99 2.77 11.21
CA GLY A 83 -16.65 3.76 12.24
C GLY A 83 -15.16 4.04 12.33
N LEU A 84 -14.79 5.23 12.76
CA LEU A 84 -13.38 5.68 12.71
C LEU A 84 -12.42 4.78 13.49
N LYS A 85 -12.82 4.36 14.68
CA LYS A 85 -11.96 3.51 15.53
C LYS A 85 -11.71 2.15 14.89
N GLU A 86 -12.77 1.50 14.41
CA GLU A 86 -12.66 0.18 13.78
C GLU A 86 -11.96 0.27 12.42
N ALA A 87 -12.20 1.33 11.66
CA ALA A 87 -11.50 1.57 10.39
C ALA A 87 -10.00 1.71 10.60
N ALA A 88 -9.59 2.49 11.60
CA ALA A 88 -8.18 2.67 11.94
C ALA A 88 -7.54 1.35 12.38
N ALA A 89 -8.19 0.60 13.25
CA ALA A 89 -7.71 -0.71 13.70
C ALA A 89 -7.58 -1.70 12.55
N TYR A 90 -8.59 -1.79 11.70
CA TYR A 90 -8.61 -2.69 10.55
C TYR A 90 -7.47 -2.40 9.56
N THR A 91 -7.28 -1.13 9.20
CA THR A 91 -6.20 -0.74 8.27
C THR A 91 -4.82 -0.93 8.89
N TYR A 92 -4.66 -0.61 10.16
CA TYR A 92 -3.41 -0.82 10.89
C TYR A 92 -3.03 -2.29 10.96
N GLU A 93 -3.96 -3.16 11.37
CA GLU A 93 -3.70 -4.59 11.54
C GLU A 93 -3.31 -5.26 10.22
N ASN A 94 -3.99 -4.92 9.12
CA ASN A 94 -3.66 -5.47 7.81
C ASN A 94 -2.30 -4.97 7.30
N THR A 95 -1.99 -3.70 7.53
CA THR A 95 -0.68 -3.14 7.20
C THR A 95 0.43 -3.81 8.00
N GLU A 96 0.22 -3.98 9.31
CA GLU A 96 1.17 -4.66 10.20
C GLU A 96 1.46 -6.08 9.73
N LYS A 97 0.46 -6.82 9.28
CA LYS A 97 0.66 -8.17 8.72
C LYS A 97 1.59 -8.16 7.52
N VAL A 98 1.38 -7.24 6.57
CA VAL A 98 2.25 -7.10 5.39
C VAL A 98 3.69 -6.77 5.81
N LEU A 99 3.86 -5.83 6.72
CA LEU A 99 5.18 -5.43 7.19
C LEU A 99 5.88 -6.54 7.95
N LYS A 100 5.19 -7.24 8.83
CA LYS A 100 5.76 -8.38 9.58
C LYS A 100 6.25 -9.50 8.66
N GLU A 101 5.58 -9.71 7.55
CA GLU A 101 5.96 -10.73 6.57
C GLU A 101 7.30 -10.43 5.91
N VAL A 102 7.52 -9.19 5.48
CA VAL A 102 8.66 -8.85 4.62
C VAL A 102 9.67 -7.89 5.23
N TRP A 103 9.25 -7.10 6.21
CA TRP A 103 10.11 -6.10 6.85
C TRP A 103 9.80 -5.94 8.33
N PRO A 104 9.97 -7.02 9.12
CA PRO A 104 9.59 -7.01 10.54
C PRO A 104 10.31 -5.94 11.36
N GLU A 105 11.47 -5.47 10.94
CA GLU A 105 12.24 -4.43 11.62
C GLU A 105 11.51 -3.06 11.65
N LEU A 106 10.53 -2.86 10.77
CA LEU A 106 9.70 -1.65 10.79
C LEU A 106 8.54 -1.72 11.78
N VAL A 107 8.31 -2.89 12.38
CA VAL A 107 7.20 -3.15 13.30
C VAL A 107 7.77 -3.55 14.66
N ASP A 108 7.45 -2.75 15.65
CA ASP A 108 7.88 -3.04 17.05
C ASP A 108 6.97 -4.08 17.73
#